data_34854d154fc54130111d3bb3ae0fcb52
#
_entry.id   34854d154fc54130111d3bb3ae0fcb52
#
_cell.length_a   1.000
_cell.length_b   1.000
_cell.length_c   1.000
_cell.angle_alpha   90.00
_cell.angle_beta   90.00
_cell.angle_gamma   90.00
#
_symmetry.space_group_name_H-M   'P 1'
#
loop_
_entity.id
_entity.type
_entity.pdbx_description
1 polymer ?
#
loop_
_entity_poly.entity_id
_entity_poly.type
_entity_poly.pdbx_seq_one_letter_code
_entity_poly.pdbx_strand_id
1 'polypeptide(L)'
;MKKYFLFLISAFVVILDQFTKTIVRDSITLGETIKITEKFFWFTNVRNYGAAFSISFGNITVNKIVFISVTAIAVVLIFYLFKKSKSKIERTAFALIMGGAVGNLIDRVMYGYVTDFIWWDFPDFIMQRWPVFNIADSSIVLAITLLIIYSILLGRMNTEVK
;
A
#
# COMPACT_ATOMS: atom_id res chain seq x y z
N MET A 1 -5.65 -25.27 -8.22
CA MET A 1 -6.23 -24.29 -7.25
C MET A 1 -7.09 -23.30 -8.00
N LYS A 2 -8.34 -23.09 -7.57
CA LYS A 2 -9.21 -22.09 -8.18
C LYS A 2 -8.57 -20.71 -8.05
N LYS A 3 -8.40 -19.96 -9.15
CA LYS A 3 -7.69 -18.65 -9.18
C LYS A 3 -8.20 -17.65 -8.13
N TYR A 4 -9.46 -17.75 -7.74
CA TYR A 4 -10.10 -16.89 -6.76
C TYR A 4 -9.64 -17.13 -5.31
N PHE A 5 -8.96 -18.25 -5.02
CA PHE A 5 -8.34 -18.46 -3.71
C PHE A 5 -7.30 -17.39 -3.37
N LEU A 6 -6.68 -16.78 -4.39
CA LEU A 6 -5.74 -15.68 -4.21
C LEU A 6 -6.37 -14.41 -3.61
N PHE A 7 -7.70 -14.25 -3.66
CA PHE A 7 -8.37 -13.16 -2.93
C PHE A 7 -8.30 -13.29 -1.40
N LEU A 8 -7.97 -14.46 -0.88
CA LEU A 8 -7.64 -14.60 0.55
C LEU A 8 -6.39 -13.78 0.91
N ILE A 9 -5.47 -13.58 -0.03
CA ILE A 9 -4.32 -12.69 0.16
C ILE A 9 -4.80 -11.24 0.32
N SER A 10 -5.69 -10.78 -0.57
CA SER A 10 -6.29 -9.44 -0.46
C SER A 10 -7.04 -9.27 0.86
N ALA A 11 -7.85 -10.25 1.24
CA ALA A 11 -8.59 -10.22 2.50
C ALA A 11 -7.65 -10.18 3.71
N PHE A 12 -6.59 -10.99 3.70
CA PHE A 12 -5.58 -10.99 4.77
C PHE A 12 -4.88 -9.63 4.90
N VAL A 13 -4.46 -9.03 3.76
CA VAL A 13 -3.84 -7.70 3.75
C VAL A 13 -4.79 -6.65 4.33
N VAL A 14 -6.06 -6.64 3.91
CA VAL A 14 -7.07 -5.69 4.42
C VAL A 14 -7.26 -5.87 5.93
N ILE A 15 -7.43 -7.10 6.39
CA ILE A 15 -7.63 -7.39 7.83
C ILE A 15 -6.41 -6.93 8.63
N LEU A 16 -5.20 -7.28 8.18
CA LEU A 16 -3.97 -6.91 8.88
C LEU A 16 -3.77 -5.39 8.90
N ASP A 17 -4.01 -4.72 7.76
CA ASP A 17 -3.91 -3.26 7.65
C ASP A 17 -4.89 -2.56 8.59
N GLN A 18 -6.16 -2.92 8.55
CA GLN A 18 -7.19 -2.29 9.39
C GLN A 18 -7.00 -2.61 10.87
N PHE A 19 -6.57 -3.81 11.20
CA PHE A 19 -6.25 -4.20 12.57
C PHE A 19 -5.09 -3.38 13.14
N THR A 20 -3.99 -3.26 12.41
CA THR A 20 -2.83 -2.48 12.85
C THR A 20 -3.14 -0.99 12.94
N LYS A 21 -3.87 -0.43 11.97
CA LYS A 21 -4.33 0.96 11.99
C LYS A 21 -5.24 1.26 13.18
N THR A 22 -6.12 0.31 13.55
CA THR A 22 -6.98 0.46 14.72
C THR A 22 -6.15 0.49 16.00
N ILE A 23 -5.22 -0.45 16.19
CA ILE A 23 -4.31 -0.44 17.34
C ILE A 23 -3.57 0.90 17.42
N VAL A 24 -3.05 1.40 16.32
CA VAL A 24 -2.30 2.67 16.29
C VAL A 24 -3.19 3.85 16.69
N ARG A 25 -4.40 3.94 16.14
CA ARG A 25 -5.35 5.01 16.50
C ARG A 25 -5.74 5.01 17.98
N ASP A 26 -5.84 3.82 18.58
CA ASP A 26 -6.29 3.65 19.95
C ASP A 26 -5.15 3.77 20.97
N SER A 27 -3.90 3.49 20.56
CA SER A 27 -2.76 3.37 21.48
C SER A 27 -1.71 4.48 21.35
N ILE A 28 -1.68 5.20 20.23
CA ILE A 28 -0.68 6.24 19.96
C ILE A 28 -1.39 7.56 19.71
N THR A 29 -1.07 8.59 20.51
CA THR A 29 -1.63 9.93 20.32
C THR A 29 -1.25 10.49 18.96
N LEU A 30 -2.14 11.26 18.33
CA LEU A 30 -1.87 11.86 17.02
C LEU A 30 -0.60 12.72 17.06
N GLY A 31 0.35 12.41 16.17
CA GLY A 31 1.66 13.07 16.07
C GLY A 31 2.70 12.55 17.08
N GLU A 32 2.32 11.71 18.01
CA GLU A 32 3.26 11.06 18.92
C GLU A 32 4.12 10.05 18.18
N THR A 33 5.37 9.85 18.64
CA THR A 33 6.32 8.90 18.07
C THR A 33 6.91 8.02 19.15
N ILE A 34 6.78 6.71 18.97
CA ILE A 34 7.35 5.67 19.84
C ILE A 34 8.58 5.10 19.14
N LYS A 35 9.76 5.33 19.70
CA LYS A 35 11.02 4.81 19.20
C LYS A 35 11.14 3.32 19.56
N ILE A 36 11.18 2.45 18.56
CA ILE A 36 11.44 1.02 18.75
C ILE A 36 12.94 0.76 18.73
N THR A 37 13.67 1.47 17.86
CA THR A 37 15.13 1.51 17.84
C THR A 37 15.59 2.97 17.93
N GLU A 38 16.80 3.20 18.47
CA GLU A 38 17.29 4.58 18.64
C GLU A 38 17.46 5.34 17.33
N LYS A 39 17.78 4.68 16.22
CA LYS A 39 18.24 5.33 14.98
C LYS A 39 17.46 4.99 13.72
N PHE A 40 16.56 3.98 13.74
CA PHE A 40 16.14 3.44 12.45
C PHE A 40 14.63 3.22 12.32
N PHE A 41 13.95 2.73 13.36
CA PHE A 41 12.57 2.27 13.25
C PHE A 41 11.70 2.80 14.38
N TRP A 42 10.63 3.52 14.02
CA TRP A 42 9.71 4.11 14.95
C TRP A 42 8.26 3.84 14.52
N PHE A 43 7.36 3.86 15.50
CA PHE A 43 5.92 3.94 15.25
C PHE A 43 5.43 5.35 15.55
N THR A 44 4.50 5.83 14.74
CA THR A 44 3.85 7.12 14.93
C THR A 44 2.38 7.03 14.51
N ASN A 45 1.58 8.06 14.79
CA ASN A 45 0.22 8.17 14.32
C ASN A 45 0.08 9.45 13.49
N VAL A 46 0.03 9.28 12.17
CA VAL A 46 -0.08 10.40 11.22
C VAL A 46 -1.35 10.24 10.38
N ARG A 47 -2.08 11.35 10.20
CA ARG A 47 -3.23 11.43 9.29
C ARG A 47 -2.81 11.94 7.93
N ASN A 48 -2.84 11.09 6.94
CA ASN A 48 -2.50 11.41 5.56
C ASN A 48 -3.77 11.76 4.76
N TYR A 49 -3.99 13.05 4.51
CA TYR A 49 -5.14 13.56 3.72
C TYR A 49 -4.87 13.57 2.21
N GLY A 50 -3.65 13.28 1.80
CA GLY A 50 -3.20 13.30 0.41
C GLY A 50 -2.93 11.92 -0.17
N ALA A 51 -2.12 11.93 -1.24
CA ALA A 51 -1.47 10.74 -1.77
C ALA A 51 -0.04 10.60 -1.21
N ALA A 52 0.71 9.63 -1.75
CA ALA A 52 2.15 9.55 -1.51
C ALA A 52 2.82 10.91 -1.75
N PHE A 53 3.84 11.22 -0.95
CA PHE A 53 4.57 12.50 -1.00
C PHE A 53 3.70 13.74 -0.71
N SER A 54 2.61 13.59 0.07
CA SER A 54 1.74 14.71 0.51
C SER A 54 1.10 15.49 -0.64
N ILE A 55 0.91 14.89 -1.81
CA ILE A 55 0.17 15.52 -2.91
C ILE A 55 -1.24 15.83 -2.41
N SER A 56 -1.64 17.10 -2.48
CA SER A 56 -2.92 17.61 -2.00
C SER A 56 -3.47 18.69 -2.94
N PHE A 57 -4.78 18.72 -3.10
CA PHE A 57 -5.49 19.73 -3.90
C PHE A 57 -6.00 20.90 -3.04
N GLY A 58 -5.41 21.11 -1.87
CA GLY A 58 -5.68 22.26 -0.99
C GLY A 58 -6.99 22.19 -0.18
N ASN A 59 -7.93 21.29 -0.52
CA ASN A 59 -9.19 21.11 0.19
C ASN A 59 -9.41 19.66 0.60
N ILE A 60 -9.67 19.43 1.89
CA ILE A 60 -9.85 18.08 2.46
C ILE A 60 -10.97 17.31 1.77
N THR A 61 -12.11 17.96 1.48
CA THR A 61 -13.24 17.32 0.82
C THR A 61 -12.90 16.95 -0.63
N VAL A 62 -12.22 17.84 -1.36
CA VAL A 62 -11.75 17.58 -2.73
C VAL A 62 -10.76 16.42 -2.72
N ASN A 63 -9.78 16.42 -1.82
CA ASN A 63 -8.83 15.33 -1.65
C ASN A 63 -9.56 14.00 -1.40
N LYS A 64 -10.51 13.98 -0.45
CA LYS A 64 -11.30 12.77 -0.15
C LYS A 64 -12.00 12.23 -1.39
N ILE A 65 -12.72 13.08 -2.14
CA ILE A 65 -13.45 12.67 -3.34
C ILE A 65 -12.50 12.17 -4.42
N VAL A 66 -11.44 12.91 -4.72
CA VAL A 66 -10.46 12.55 -5.74
C VAL A 66 -9.79 11.22 -5.42
N PHE A 67 -9.26 11.06 -4.19
CA PHE A 67 -8.53 9.83 -3.85
C PHE A 67 -9.44 8.61 -3.71
N ILE A 68 -10.69 8.77 -3.25
CA ILE A 68 -11.68 7.69 -3.28
C ILE A 68 -11.95 7.28 -4.74
N SER A 69 -12.22 8.23 -5.63
CA SER A 69 -12.53 7.96 -7.03
C SER A 69 -11.36 7.28 -7.76
N VAL A 70 -10.15 7.82 -7.61
CA VAL A 70 -8.93 7.25 -8.22
C VAL A 70 -8.68 5.84 -7.69
N THR A 71 -8.80 5.63 -6.38
CA THR A 71 -8.59 4.30 -5.79
C THR A 71 -9.66 3.31 -6.25
N ALA A 72 -10.92 3.71 -6.34
CA ALA A 72 -12.00 2.85 -6.84
C ALA A 72 -11.75 2.44 -8.30
N ILE A 73 -11.36 3.38 -9.16
CA ILE A 73 -10.99 3.10 -10.55
C ILE A 73 -9.79 2.13 -10.61
N ALA A 74 -8.76 2.37 -9.79
CA ALA A 74 -7.60 1.50 -9.70
C ALA A 74 -7.98 0.07 -9.29
N VAL A 75 -8.85 -0.10 -8.28
CA VAL A 75 -9.34 -1.42 -7.84
C VAL A 75 -10.05 -2.16 -8.99
N VAL A 76 -10.92 -1.47 -9.74
CA VAL A 76 -11.60 -2.06 -10.90
C VAL A 76 -10.59 -2.49 -11.97
N LEU A 77 -9.60 -1.64 -12.28
CA LEU A 77 -8.56 -1.96 -13.26
C LEU A 77 -7.71 -3.16 -12.81
N ILE A 78 -7.26 -3.18 -11.55
CA ILE A 78 -6.47 -4.28 -11.00
C ILE A 78 -7.28 -5.60 -11.01
N PHE A 79 -8.57 -5.54 -10.69
CA PHE A 79 -9.45 -6.70 -10.80
C PHE A 79 -9.56 -7.21 -12.25
N TYR A 80 -9.67 -6.32 -13.23
CA TYR A 80 -9.66 -6.67 -14.65
C TYR A 80 -8.34 -7.36 -15.03
N LEU A 81 -7.19 -6.77 -14.66
CA LEU A 81 -5.87 -7.33 -14.93
C LEU A 81 -5.69 -8.69 -14.25
N PHE A 82 -6.13 -8.84 -13.01
CA PHE A 82 -6.15 -10.12 -12.29
C PHE A 82 -6.91 -11.20 -13.08
N LYS A 83 -8.09 -10.85 -13.61
CA LYS A 83 -8.91 -11.79 -14.41
C LYS A 83 -8.23 -12.18 -15.73
N LYS A 84 -7.57 -11.24 -16.38
CA LYS A 84 -6.90 -11.40 -17.68
C LYS A 84 -5.57 -12.16 -17.56
N SER A 85 -4.83 -11.98 -16.47
CA SER A 85 -3.54 -12.63 -16.26
C SER A 85 -3.64 -14.16 -16.27
N LYS A 86 -2.63 -14.82 -16.85
CA LYS A 86 -2.44 -16.27 -16.81
C LYS A 86 -1.39 -16.70 -15.79
N SER A 87 -0.50 -15.79 -15.39
CA SER A 87 0.58 -16.04 -14.43
C SER A 87 0.07 -16.06 -12.99
N LYS A 88 0.54 -17.02 -12.19
CA LYS A 88 0.26 -17.06 -10.75
C LYS A 88 0.95 -15.87 -10.04
N ILE A 89 2.17 -15.51 -10.48
CA ILE A 89 2.95 -14.42 -9.89
C ILE A 89 2.22 -13.10 -10.09
N GLU A 90 1.78 -12.79 -11.33
CA GLU A 90 1.02 -11.58 -11.61
C GLU A 90 -0.28 -11.52 -10.80
N ARG A 91 -1.03 -12.64 -10.73
CA ARG A 91 -2.27 -12.69 -9.93
C ARG A 91 -2.01 -12.49 -8.45
N THR A 92 -0.92 -13.03 -7.91
CA THR A 92 -0.53 -12.80 -6.51
C THR A 92 -0.20 -11.32 -6.30
N ALA A 93 0.56 -10.69 -7.19
CA ALA A 93 0.85 -9.27 -7.13
C ALA A 93 -0.43 -8.42 -7.23
N PHE A 94 -1.33 -8.72 -8.16
CA PHE A 94 -2.60 -8.00 -8.26
C PHE A 94 -3.48 -8.18 -7.03
N ALA A 95 -3.46 -9.37 -6.39
CA ALA A 95 -4.17 -9.59 -5.13
C ALA A 95 -3.59 -8.76 -3.98
N LEU A 96 -2.26 -8.61 -3.88
CA LEU A 96 -1.60 -7.74 -2.92
C LEU A 96 -1.94 -6.27 -3.15
N ILE A 97 -1.86 -5.78 -4.41
CA ILE A 97 -2.24 -4.40 -4.74
C ILE A 97 -3.70 -4.14 -4.38
N MET A 98 -4.59 -5.08 -4.69
CA MET A 98 -6.00 -4.95 -4.39
C MET A 98 -6.26 -4.86 -2.88
N GLY A 99 -5.58 -5.69 -2.08
CA GLY A 99 -5.65 -5.65 -0.62
C GLY A 99 -5.21 -4.30 -0.07
N GLY A 100 -4.05 -3.80 -0.51
CA GLY A 100 -3.54 -2.49 -0.09
C GLY A 100 -4.44 -1.33 -0.55
N ALA A 101 -4.89 -1.34 -1.80
CA ALA A 101 -5.79 -0.31 -2.31
C ALA A 101 -7.12 -0.26 -1.52
N VAL A 102 -7.72 -1.42 -1.23
CA VAL A 102 -8.95 -1.51 -0.43
C VAL A 102 -8.71 -1.10 1.01
N GLY A 103 -7.59 -1.48 1.64
CA GLY A 103 -7.24 -1.05 3.00
C GLY A 103 -7.19 0.48 3.13
N ASN A 104 -6.46 1.16 2.24
CA ASN A 104 -6.40 2.62 2.21
C ASN A 104 -7.72 3.28 1.77
N LEU A 105 -8.54 2.60 0.96
CA LEU A 105 -9.86 3.09 0.58
C LEU A 105 -10.83 3.10 1.78
N ILE A 106 -10.82 2.05 2.60
CA ILE A 106 -11.64 1.97 3.81
C ILE A 106 -11.36 3.17 4.71
N ASP A 107 -10.10 3.47 4.99
CA ASP A 107 -9.72 4.63 5.81
C ASP A 107 -10.25 5.94 5.22
N ARG A 108 -10.09 6.17 3.92
CA ARG A 108 -10.59 7.39 3.25
C ARG A 108 -12.10 7.53 3.31
N VAL A 109 -12.83 6.43 3.16
CA VAL A 109 -14.30 6.43 3.25
C VAL A 109 -14.75 6.71 4.67
N MET A 110 -14.18 6.00 5.65
CA MET A 110 -14.58 6.06 7.06
C MET A 110 -14.14 7.36 7.74
N TYR A 111 -12.87 7.74 7.55
CA TYR A 111 -12.24 8.81 8.32
C TYR A 111 -11.89 10.05 7.48
N GLY A 112 -11.86 9.94 6.16
CA GLY A 112 -11.44 11.04 5.25
C GLY A 112 -9.93 11.20 5.11
N TYR A 113 -9.13 10.36 5.75
CA TYR A 113 -7.66 10.31 5.68
C TYR A 113 -7.19 8.86 5.72
N VAL A 114 -5.91 8.62 5.48
CA VAL A 114 -5.26 7.34 5.71
C VAL A 114 -4.43 7.43 6.98
N THR A 115 -4.48 6.40 7.82
CA THR A 115 -3.62 6.27 9.01
C THR A 115 -2.28 5.68 8.60
N ASP A 116 -1.21 6.47 8.72
CA ASP A 116 0.17 6.04 8.48
C ASP A 116 0.92 5.98 9.80
N PHE A 117 1.76 4.92 9.99
CA PHE A 117 2.32 4.67 11.30
C PHE A 117 3.72 4.04 11.31
N ILE A 118 4.23 3.52 10.20
CA ILE A 118 5.58 2.98 10.09
C ILE A 118 6.50 4.08 9.64
N TRP A 119 7.50 4.40 10.45
CA TRP A 119 8.47 5.42 10.12
C TRP A 119 9.88 4.84 10.16
N TRP A 120 10.54 4.87 9.00
CA TRP A 120 11.93 4.52 8.86
C TRP A 120 12.78 5.77 8.67
N ASP A 121 13.84 5.88 9.46
CA ASP A 121 14.83 6.94 9.33
C ASP A 121 16.07 6.35 8.64
N PHE A 122 16.24 6.67 7.38
CA PHE A 122 17.41 6.27 6.63
C PHE A 122 18.51 7.31 6.77
N PRO A 123 19.81 6.92 6.62
CA PRO A 123 20.88 7.88 6.59
C PRO A 123 20.63 8.99 5.56
N ASP A 124 20.86 10.25 5.95
CA ASP A 124 20.53 11.47 5.19
C ASP A 124 21.10 11.52 3.76
N PHE A 125 22.14 10.72 3.46
CA PHE A 125 22.72 10.65 2.11
C PHE A 125 21.85 9.89 1.09
N ILE A 126 20.82 9.14 1.56
CA ILE A 126 19.88 8.43 0.68
C ILE A 126 18.62 9.28 0.53
N MET A 127 18.04 9.72 1.66
CA MET A 127 16.84 10.54 1.72
C MET A 127 16.68 11.11 3.13
N GLN A 128 16.52 12.42 3.27
CA GLN A 128 16.44 13.07 4.60
C GLN A 128 15.32 12.54 5.51
N ARG A 129 14.23 12.00 4.95
CA ARG A 129 13.17 11.30 5.70
C ARG A 129 12.36 10.44 4.75
N TRP A 130 12.21 9.16 5.05
CA TRP A 130 11.25 8.32 4.35
C TRP A 130 9.84 8.71 4.79
N PRO A 131 8.88 8.89 3.86
CA PRO A 131 7.49 9.13 4.23
C PRO A 131 6.97 8.04 5.16
N VAL A 132 6.15 8.43 6.16
CA VAL A 132 5.46 7.46 7.01
C VAL A 132 4.48 6.67 6.15
N PHE A 133 4.38 5.38 6.37
CA PHE A 133 3.55 4.47 5.58
C PHE A 133 2.86 3.43 6.49
N ASN A 134 2.07 2.53 5.88
CA ASN A 134 1.28 1.51 6.56
C ASN A 134 1.42 0.13 5.89
N ILE A 135 0.67 -0.86 6.37
CA ILE A 135 0.68 -2.24 5.83
C ILE A 135 0.14 -2.28 4.39
N ALA A 136 -0.90 -1.49 4.09
CA ALA A 136 -1.46 -1.41 2.75
C ALA A 136 -0.42 -0.93 1.73
N ASP A 137 0.35 0.13 2.06
CA ASP A 137 1.42 0.65 1.22
C ASP A 137 2.54 -0.38 1.03
N SER A 138 2.95 -1.05 2.12
CA SER A 138 3.94 -2.14 2.09
C SER A 138 3.53 -3.26 1.14
N SER A 139 2.26 -3.64 1.15
CA SER A 139 1.73 -4.68 0.26
C SER A 139 1.77 -4.27 -1.21
N ILE A 140 1.49 -2.99 -1.51
CA ILE A 140 1.57 -2.43 -2.87
C ILE A 140 3.02 -2.41 -3.35
N VAL A 141 3.96 -1.94 -2.52
CA VAL A 141 5.40 -1.91 -2.86
C VAL A 141 5.93 -3.31 -3.11
N LEU A 142 5.59 -4.28 -2.25
CA LEU A 142 5.96 -5.69 -2.43
C LEU A 142 5.43 -6.25 -3.76
N ALA A 143 4.19 -5.95 -4.09
CA ALA A 143 3.56 -6.41 -5.33
C ALA A 143 4.23 -5.82 -6.58
N ILE A 144 4.54 -4.51 -6.57
CA ILE A 144 5.23 -3.84 -7.67
C ILE A 144 6.63 -4.44 -7.85
N THR A 145 7.35 -4.64 -6.75
CA THR A 145 8.67 -5.28 -6.76
C THR A 145 8.59 -6.69 -7.37
N LEU A 146 7.59 -7.48 -6.99
CA LEU A 146 7.36 -8.80 -7.54
C LEU A 146 7.10 -8.77 -9.06
N LEU A 147 6.29 -7.81 -9.54
CA LEU A 147 6.00 -7.64 -10.96
C LEU A 147 7.25 -7.22 -11.76
N ILE A 148 8.08 -6.32 -11.21
CA ILE A 148 9.32 -5.86 -11.85
C ILE A 148 10.29 -7.05 -11.98
N ILE A 149 10.54 -7.78 -10.89
CA ILE A 149 11.43 -8.96 -10.91
C ILE A 149 10.92 -9.98 -11.93
N TYR A 150 9.63 -10.27 -11.91
CA TYR A 150 9.03 -11.23 -12.84
C TYR A 150 9.19 -10.79 -14.30
N SER A 151 8.97 -9.52 -14.60
CA SER A 151 9.14 -8.95 -15.95
C SER A 151 10.59 -9.06 -16.45
N ILE A 152 11.57 -8.76 -15.59
CA ILE A 152 13.00 -8.88 -15.92
C ILE A 152 13.38 -10.33 -16.23
N LEU A 153 12.90 -11.28 -15.40
CA LEU A 153 13.19 -12.71 -15.61
C LEU A 153 12.57 -13.23 -16.91
N LEU A 154 11.34 -12.85 -17.22
CA LEU A 154 10.70 -13.21 -18.50
C LEU A 154 11.41 -12.60 -19.71
N GLY A 155 11.87 -11.35 -19.61
CA GLY A 155 12.62 -10.71 -20.68
C GLY A 155 13.92 -11.45 -21.00
N ARG A 156 14.65 -11.92 -19.99
CA ARG A 156 15.88 -12.71 -20.15
C ARG A 156 15.61 -14.06 -20.81
N MET A 157 14.58 -14.78 -20.36
CA MET A 157 14.23 -16.09 -20.95
C MET A 157 13.88 -15.99 -22.44
N ASN A 158 13.23 -14.91 -22.86
CA ASN A 158 12.86 -14.71 -24.28
C ASN A 158 14.04 -14.26 -25.15
N THR A 159 15.12 -13.76 -24.57
CA THR A 159 16.36 -13.40 -25.30
C THR A 159 17.31 -14.57 -25.48
N GLU A 160 17.28 -15.57 -24.60
CA GLU A 160 18.13 -16.77 -24.68
C GLU A 160 17.57 -17.83 -25.68
N VAL A 161 16.31 -17.69 -26.08
CA VAL A 161 15.62 -18.62 -27.01
C VAL A 161 15.69 -18.15 -28.47
N LYS A 162 16.28 -16.99 -28.73
CA LYS A 162 16.55 -16.46 -30.09
C LYS A 162 18.00 -16.63 -30.47
#